data_c0fb0d8a54593eb55b4e1ce5e2ef841c
#
_entry.id   c0fb0d8a54593eb55b4e1ce5e2ef841c
#
_cell.length_a   1.000
_cell.length_b   1.000
_cell.length_c   1.000
_cell.angle_alpha   90.00
_cell.angle_beta   90.00
_cell.angle_gamma   90.00
#
_symmetry.space_group_name_H-M   'P 1'
#
loop_
_entity.id
_entity.type
_entity.pdbx_description
1 polymer ?
#
loop_
_entity_poly.entity_id
_entity_poly.type
_entity_poly.pdbx_seq_one_letter_code
_entity_poly.pdbx_strand_id
1 'polypeptide(L)'
;IVGCEFNICDNHLDKTKKDNGYQVVLLAKNKKGYHNLAKMASIAYTAGFYYVPRIDRTIVEQYKEDIMVLSGNLYGEIPSKILNVGENQAEEALLWWKTQFGDDLYLEIMRHNQEDENRVNKTLIEFSLKHQVKLIATNNTYYLNKEDANAHDILLCVKDGEKQATPIGRGRGYRYGLPNQEYYYKSGEEMKKLFADLPDAIINIQEIVDKVEIYSLYRDVLLPKYDIPQEFVVPEDEADGGVRGENAYLRHLTMEGAKRRYGEITE
;
A
#
# COMPACT_ATOMS: atom_id res chain seq x y z
N ILE A 1 -5.56 -8.28 10.23
CA ILE A 1 -5.56 -6.85 9.86
C ILE A 1 -5.18 -6.77 8.39
N VAL A 2 -5.96 -6.02 7.60
CA VAL A 2 -5.68 -5.78 6.18
C VAL A 2 -5.16 -4.37 6.02
N GLY A 3 -4.05 -4.22 5.32
CA GLY A 3 -3.43 -2.93 5.03
C GLY A 3 -2.85 -2.89 3.62
N CYS A 4 -2.47 -1.70 3.20
CA CYS A 4 -1.78 -1.45 1.94
C CYS A 4 -0.80 -0.29 2.11
N GLU A 5 0.40 -0.44 1.56
CA GLU A 5 1.34 0.66 1.40
C GLU A 5 1.05 1.37 0.09
N PHE A 6 0.87 2.68 0.15
CA PHE A 6 0.62 3.53 -1.00
C PHE A 6 1.77 4.51 -1.24
N ASN A 7 1.98 4.87 -2.50
CA ASN A 7 2.84 5.98 -2.89
C ASN A 7 1.97 7.25 -3.02
N ILE A 8 2.17 8.21 -2.13
CA ILE A 8 1.44 9.48 -2.09
C ILE A 8 2.27 10.56 -2.78
N CYS A 9 1.88 10.96 -3.98
CA CYS A 9 2.53 12.01 -4.76
C CYS A 9 1.78 13.35 -4.69
N ASP A 10 2.34 14.40 -5.27
CA ASP A 10 1.71 15.73 -5.31
C ASP A 10 0.40 15.73 -6.10
N ASN A 11 0.41 15.10 -7.30
CA ASN A 11 -0.74 14.95 -8.18
C ASN A 11 -0.63 13.63 -8.94
N HIS A 12 -1.52 12.69 -8.65
CA HIS A 12 -1.51 11.35 -9.24
C HIS A 12 -1.83 11.35 -10.74
N LEU A 13 -2.46 12.38 -11.26
CA LEU A 13 -2.78 12.53 -12.69
C LEU A 13 -1.63 13.16 -13.50
N ASP A 14 -0.68 13.84 -12.85
CA ASP A 14 0.47 14.40 -13.54
C ASP A 14 1.47 13.32 -13.95
N LYS A 15 1.64 13.14 -15.27
CA LYS A 15 2.58 12.21 -15.90
C LYS A 15 3.70 12.92 -16.67
N THR A 16 3.87 14.23 -16.46
CA THR A 16 4.89 15.04 -17.13
C THR A 16 6.25 14.97 -16.45
N LYS A 17 6.26 14.75 -15.12
CA LYS A 17 7.45 14.61 -14.30
C LYS A 17 7.41 13.30 -13.50
N LYS A 18 8.58 12.70 -13.29
CA LYS A 18 8.69 11.53 -12.41
C LYS A 18 8.57 11.97 -10.96
N ASP A 19 7.47 11.59 -10.34
CA ASP A 19 7.22 11.73 -8.91
C ASP A 19 6.67 10.40 -8.39
N ASN A 20 7.50 9.63 -7.71
CA ASN A 20 7.10 8.35 -7.16
C ASN A 20 6.33 8.50 -5.83
N GLY A 21 6.27 9.71 -5.27
CA GLY A 21 5.63 9.98 -3.99
C GLY A 21 6.37 9.44 -2.77
N TYR A 22 5.71 9.55 -1.62
CA TYR A 22 6.15 9.01 -0.33
C TYR A 22 5.34 7.76 0.03
N GLN A 23 5.98 6.79 0.66
CA GLN A 23 5.31 5.58 1.13
C GLN A 23 4.52 5.88 2.41
N VAL A 24 3.27 5.42 2.46
CA VAL A 24 2.39 5.53 3.62
C VAL A 24 1.63 4.22 3.79
N VAL A 25 1.56 3.72 5.01
CA VAL A 25 0.84 2.49 5.32
C VAL A 25 -0.56 2.83 5.82
N LEU A 26 -1.58 2.29 5.16
CA LEU A 26 -2.98 2.44 5.52
C LEU A 26 -3.57 1.09 5.95
N LEU A 27 -4.24 1.06 7.12
CA LEU A 27 -4.83 -0.15 7.70
C LEU A 27 -6.35 0.01 7.78
N ALA A 28 -7.09 -1.01 7.33
CA ALA A 28 -8.54 -1.03 7.42
C ALA A 28 -9.01 -1.40 8.84
N LYS A 29 -9.90 -0.61 9.44
CA LYS A 29 -10.53 -0.92 10.72
C LYS A 29 -11.67 -1.95 10.58
N ASN A 30 -12.32 -1.97 9.43
CA ASN A 30 -13.46 -2.85 9.16
C ASN A 30 -13.62 -3.13 7.66
N LYS A 31 -14.70 -3.79 7.26
CA LYS A 31 -14.96 -4.16 5.86
C LYS A 31 -15.11 -2.94 4.94
N LYS A 32 -15.66 -1.81 5.43
CA LYS A 32 -15.76 -0.56 4.66
C LYS A 32 -14.39 0.03 4.41
N GLY A 33 -13.52 0.08 5.43
CA GLY A 33 -12.12 0.48 5.28
C GLY A 33 -11.37 -0.39 4.25
N TYR A 34 -11.59 -1.72 4.27
CA TYR A 34 -11.04 -2.61 3.25
C TYR A 34 -11.49 -2.23 1.82
N HIS A 35 -12.78 -1.92 1.62
CA HIS A 35 -13.27 -1.48 0.32
C HIS A 35 -12.67 -0.12 -0.08
N ASN A 36 -12.43 0.79 0.86
CA ASN A 36 -11.76 2.05 0.61
C ASN A 36 -10.31 1.83 0.17
N LEU A 37 -9.56 0.92 0.81
CA LEU A 37 -8.22 0.52 0.36
C LEU A 37 -8.26 -0.03 -1.07
N ALA A 38 -9.21 -0.92 -1.38
CA ALA A 38 -9.37 -1.48 -2.72
C ALA A 38 -9.69 -0.41 -3.79
N LYS A 39 -10.51 0.59 -3.44
CA LYS A 39 -10.79 1.75 -4.31
C LYS A 39 -9.55 2.58 -4.58
N MET A 40 -8.80 2.95 -3.53
CA MET A 40 -7.54 3.69 -3.67
C MET A 40 -6.53 2.92 -4.50
N ALA A 41 -6.36 1.62 -4.28
CA ALA A 41 -5.48 0.76 -5.07
C ALA A 41 -5.91 0.72 -6.54
N SER A 42 -7.21 0.61 -6.83
CA SER A 42 -7.73 0.65 -8.20
C SER A 42 -7.41 1.99 -8.89
N ILE A 43 -7.62 3.12 -8.21
CA ILE A 43 -7.28 4.44 -8.74
C ILE A 43 -5.77 4.56 -8.98
N ALA A 44 -4.94 4.08 -8.05
CA ALA A 44 -3.49 4.11 -8.19
C ALA A 44 -3.01 3.39 -9.47
N TYR A 45 -3.63 2.26 -9.81
CA TYR A 45 -3.26 1.48 -11.00
C TYR A 45 -3.91 1.99 -12.29
N THR A 46 -5.16 2.42 -12.26
CA THR A 46 -5.89 2.80 -13.49
C THR A 46 -5.66 4.25 -13.90
N ALA A 47 -5.64 5.18 -12.94
CA ALA A 47 -5.47 6.61 -13.20
C ALA A 47 -4.07 7.11 -12.81
N GLY A 48 -3.55 6.69 -11.65
CA GLY A 48 -2.34 7.23 -11.06
C GLY A 48 -1.02 6.57 -11.50
N PHE A 49 -1.07 5.49 -12.27
CA PHE A 49 0.14 4.76 -12.65
C PHE A 49 1.07 5.59 -13.55
N TYR A 50 2.26 5.87 -13.04
CA TYR A 50 3.37 6.44 -13.80
C TYR A 50 4.69 6.03 -13.13
N TYR A 51 5.41 5.06 -13.71
CA TYR A 51 6.52 4.28 -13.14
C TYR A 51 6.11 3.38 -11.97
N VAL A 52 5.31 3.88 -11.03
CA VAL A 52 4.72 3.15 -9.90
C VAL A 52 3.25 3.54 -9.77
N PRO A 53 2.42 2.70 -9.12
CA PRO A 53 1.04 3.09 -8.79
C PRO A 53 1.06 4.19 -7.73
N ARG A 54 0.32 5.29 -7.94
CA ARG A 54 0.32 6.48 -7.09
C ARG A 54 -1.10 6.96 -6.82
N ILE A 55 -1.30 7.52 -5.65
CA ILE A 55 -2.45 8.37 -5.31
C ILE A 55 -1.93 9.71 -4.79
N ASP A 56 -2.82 10.65 -4.52
CA ASP A 56 -2.50 11.91 -3.88
C ASP A 56 -3.38 12.18 -2.66
N ARG A 57 -3.17 13.31 -2.01
CA ARG A 57 -3.92 13.69 -0.81
C ARG A 57 -5.42 13.82 -1.04
N THR A 58 -5.87 14.20 -2.23
CA THR A 58 -7.31 14.28 -2.56
C THR A 58 -7.97 12.91 -2.55
N ILE A 59 -7.30 11.91 -3.04
CA ILE A 59 -7.78 10.51 -3.00
C ILE A 59 -7.80 9.99 -1.56
N VAL A 60 -6.77 10.29 -0.77
CA VAL A 60 -6.75 9.94 0.66
C VAL A 60 -7.92 10.59 1.40
N GLU A 61 -8.15 11.89 1.23
CA GLU A 61 -9.27 12.61 1.85
C GLU A 61 -10.64 12.02 1.50
N GLN A 62 -10.80 11.60 0.23
CA GLN A 62 -12.04 11.01 -0.26
C GLN A 62 -12.35 9.63 0.35
N TYR A 63 -11.32 8.83 0.65
CA TYR A 63 -11.48 7.43 1.06
C TYR A 63 -10.92 7.11 2.45
N LYS A 64 -10.64 8.12 3.29
CA LYS A 64 -10.00 7.94 4.61
C LYS A 64 -10.88 7.29 5.68
N GLU A 65 -12.20 7.23 5.49
CA GLU A 65 -13.10 6.66 6.49
C GLU A 65 -12.77 5.20 6.80
N ASP A 66 -12.84 4.85 8.08
CA ASP A 66 -12.55 3.51 8.60
C ASP A 66 -11.12 3.00 8.31
N ILE A 67 -10.17 3.95 8.22
CA ILE A 67 -8.75 3.68 7.98
C ILE A 67 -7.91 4.30 9.10
N MET A 68 -6.88 3.57 9.53
CA MET A 68 -5.77 4.06 10.33
C MET A 68 -4.56 4.29 9.43
N VAL A 69 -3.70 5.23 9.79
CA VAL A 69 -2.49 5.55 9.03
C VAL A 69 -1.24 5.42 9.89
N LEU A 70 -0.21 4.80 9.32
CA LEU A 70 1.14 4.74 9.89
C LEU A 70 2.07 5.60 9.04
N SER A 71 2.96 6.34 9.70
CA SER A 71 3.87 7.29 9.01
C SER A 71 4.88 6.63 8.05
N GLY A 72 5.01 5.32 8.10
CA GLY A 72 5.88 4.54 7.23
C GLY A 72 7.35 4.52 7.66
N ASN A 73 8.17 3.86 6.87
CA ASN A 73 9.62 3.74 7.05
C ASN A 73 10.35 5.03 6.59
N LEU A 74 11.68 4.97 6.36
CA LEU A 74 12.48 6.12 5.90
C LEU A 74 12.02 6.73 4.55
N TYR A 75 11.19 6.03 3.78
CA TYR A 75 10.56 6.52 2.54
C TYR A 75 9.17 7.15 2.79
N GLY A 76 8.69 7.14 4.03
CA GLY A 76 7.47 7.83 4.44
C GLY A 76 7.60 9.35 4.30
N GLU A 77 6.49 10.08 4.17
CA GLU A 77 6.52 11.52 3.95
C GLU A 77 7.24 12.26 5.09
N ILE A 78 6.88 11.98 6.33
CA ILE A 78 7.45 12.64 7.51
C ILE A 78 8.93 12.26 7.68
N PRO A 79 9.32 10.96 7.71
CA PRO A 79 10.72 10.56 7.82
C PRO A 79 11.59 11.09 6.69
N SER A 80 11.13 11.02 5.46
CA SER A 80 11.88 11.50 4.30
C SER A 80 12.10 13.01 4.33
N LYS A 81 11.13 13.80 4.80
CA LYS A 81 11.28 15.24 4.98
C LYS A 81 12.25 15.58 6.10
N ILE A 82 12.27 14.85 7.21
CA ILE A 82 13.27 15.01 8.29
C ILE A 82 14.68 14.85 7.73
N LEU A 83 14.90 13.86 6.87
CA LEU A 83 16.23 13.56 6.32
C LEU A 83 16.68 14.51 5.21
N ASN A 84 15.77 14.90 4.32
CA ASN A 84 16.13 15.48 3.02
C ASN A 84 15.66 16.93 2.82
N VAL A 85 14.71 17.43 3.62
CA VAL A 85 14.10 18.76 3.43
C VAL A 85 14.29 19.64 4.66
N GLY A 86 13.78 19.19 5.80
CA GLY A 86 13.89 19.89 7.08
C GLY A 86 12.73 19.52 8.03
N GLU A 87 12.97 19.74 9.32
CA GLU A 87 12.03 19.36 10.38
C GLU A 87 10.73 20.16 10.31
N ASN A 88 10.80 21.45 9.92
CA ASN A 88 9.58 22.28 9.78
C ASN A 88 8.63 21.70 8.71
N GLN A 89 9.14 21.31 7.55
CA GLN A 89 8.34 20.71 6.47
C GLN A 89 7.84 19.31 6.84
N ALA A 90 8.60 18.57 7.65
CA ALA A 90 8.17 17.31 8.20
C ALA A 90 7.03 17.50 9.21
N GLU A 91 7.13 18.54 10.05
CA GLU A 91 6.08 18.91 11.01
C GLU A 91 4.78 19.37 10.30
N GLU A 92 4.89 20.17 9.24
CA GLU A 92 3.74 20.55 8.41
C GLU A 92 3.03 19.33 7.82
N ALA A 93 3.80 18.35 7.33
CA ALA A 93 3.24 17.09 6.85
C ALA A 93 2.52 16.31 7.97
N LEU A 94 3.15 16.19 9.14
CA LEU A 94 2.53 15.56 10.32
C LEU A 94 1.20 16.22 10.67
N LEU A 95 1.14 17.56 10.70
CA LEU A 95 -0.07 18.31 11.04
C LEU A 95 -1.18 18.08 10.02
N TRP A 96 -0.85 17.95 8.73
CA TRP A 96 -1.83 17.58 7.73
C TRP A 96 -2.40 16.18 8.01
N TRP A 97 -1.54 15.18 8.21
CA TRP A 97 -1.98 13.82 8.53
C TRP A 97 -2.82 13.76 9.80
N LYS A 98 -2.40 14.48 10.84
CA LYS A 98 -3.15 14.58 12.09
C LYS A 98 -4.53 15.22 11.92
N THR A 99 -4.64 16.24 11.08
CA THR A 99 -5.93 16.86 10.76
C THR A 99 -6.86 15.90 10.06
N GLN A 100 -6.34 15.02 9.20
CA GLN A 100 -7.16 14.06 8.46
C GLN A 100 -7.59 12.84 9.28
N PHE A 101 -6.72 12.34 10.17
CA PHE A 101 -6.91 11.04 10.83
C PHE A 101 -7.06 11.13 12.35
N GLY A 102 -6.70 12.26 12.98
CA GLY A 102 -6.83 12.42 14.44
C GLY A 102 -6.11 11.32 15.21
N ASP A 103 -6.85 10.57 16.03
CA ASP A 103 -6.36 9.46 16.85
C ASP A 103 -6.08 8.17 16.07
N ASP A 104 -6.37 8.15 14.78
CA ASP A 104 -6.05 7.05 13.87
C ASP A 104 -4.70 7.24 13.13
N LEU A 105 -3.96 8.30 13.46
CA LEU A 105 -2.58 8.52 13.03
C LEU A 105 -1.60 7.97 14.07
N TYR A 106 -0.62 7.18 13.58
CA TYR A 106 0.49 6.67 14.40
C TYR A 106 1.82 6.99 13.74
N LEU A 107 2.78 7.46 14.54
CA LEU A 107 4.16 7.64 14.12
C LEU A 107 4.90 6.31 14.30
N GLU A 108 5.44 5.82 13.22
CA GLU A 108 6.08 4.51 13.14
C GLU A 108 7.58 4.65 13.38
N ILE A 109 8.11 3.93 14.37
CA ILE A 109 9.54 3.90 14.68
C ILE A 109 10.11 2.50 14.44
N MET A 110 11.28 2.46 13.80
CA MET A 110 11.98 1.22 13.45
C MET A 110 13.42 1.28 13.93
N ARG A 111 14.03 0.11 14.20
CA ARG A 111 15.42 -0.01 14.65
C ARG A 111 16.13 -1.16 13.94
N HIS A 112 16.83 -0.83 12.86
CA HIS A 112 17.65 -1.79 12.09
C HIS A 112 19.14 -1.38 12.12
N ASN A 113 19.62 -0.76 13.21
CA ASN A 113 21.00 -0.28 13.36
C ASN A 113 21.45 0.66 12.22
N GLN A 114 20.56 1.55 11.78
CA GLN A 114 20.87 2.59 10.80
C GLN A 114 20.91 3.97 11.45
N GLU A 115 21.91 4.78 11.05
CA GLU A 115 22.06 6.14 11.55
C GLU A 115 20.86 7.03 11.17
N ASP A 116 20.37 6.89 9.93
CA ASP A 116 19.19 7.62 9.44
C ASP A 116 17.94 7.31 10.27
N GLU A 117 17.73 6.04 10.66
CA GLU A 117 16.61 5.66 11.55
C GLU A 117 16.76 6.32 12.92
N ASN A 118 17.96 6.33 13.49
CA ASN A 118 18.20 6.95 14.80
C ASN A 118 17.91 8.45 14.76
N ARG A 119 18.31 9.14 13.69
CA ARG A 119 18.01 10.56 13.48
C ARG A 119 16.52 10.80 13.35
N VAL A 120 15.82 10.03 12.52
CA VAL A 120 14.37 10.12 12.29
C VAL A 120 13.62 9.82 13.60
N ASN A 121 13.95 8.73 14.28
CA ASN A 121 13.31 8.33 15.53
C ASN A 121 13.39 9.42 16.60
N LYS A 122 14.54 10.11 16.72
CA LYS A 122 14.69 11.23 17.65
C LYS A 122 13.65 12.32 17.39
N THR A 123 13.54 12.77 16.15
CA THR A 123 12.57 13.83 15.77
C THR A 123 11.13 13.34 15.90
N LEU A 124 10.84 12.07 15.54
CA LEU A 124 9.49 11.51 15.71
C LEU A 124 9.06 11.42 17.17
N ILE A 125 9.98 11.11 18.09
CA ILE A 125 9.71 11.12 19.54
C ILE A 125 9.38 12.55 20.00
N GLU A 126 10.13 13.56 19.57
CA GLU A 126 9.86 14.96 19.87
C GLU A 126 8.49 15.40 19.32
N PHE A 127 8.17 15.03 18.07
CA PHE A 127 6.87 15.30 17.44
C PHE A 127 5.71 14.60 18.14
N SER A 128 5.90 13.35 18.58
CA SER A 128 4.92 12.59 19.33
C SER A 128 4.52 13.33 20.62
N LEU A 129 5.51 13.80 21.39
CA LEU A 129 5.27 14.54 22.62
C LEU A 129 4.62 15.90 22.34
N LYS A 130 5.15 16.66 21.39
CA LYS A 130 4.67 18.00 21.03
C LYS A 130 3.24 18.00 20.53
N HIS A 131 2.90 17.03 19.68
CA HIS A 131 1.61 16.97 18.98
C HIS A 131 0.66 15.92 19.53
N GLN A 132 1.03 15.20 20.58
CA GLN A 132 0.19 14.14 21.18
C GLN A 132 -0.24 13.11 20.12
N VAL A 133 0.70 12.64 19.29
CA VAL A 133 0.50 11.55 18.33
C VAL A 133 1.24 10.32 18.84
N LYS A 134 0.56 9.18 18.89
CA LYS A 134 1.12 7.96 19.47
C LYS A 134 2.23 7.39 18.59
N LEU A 135 3.29 6.87 19.25
CA LEU A 135 4.33 6.08 18.59
C LEU A 135 3.92 4.62 18.55
N ILE A 136 4.31 3.91 17.48
CA ILE A 136 4.27 2.45 17.41
C ILE A 136 5.63 1.93 16.97
N ALA A 137 6.03 0.79 17.54
CA ALA A 137 7.24 0.08 17.15
C ALA A 137 6.91 -0.94 16.07
N THR A 138 7.58 -0.85 14.93
CA THR A 138 7.42 -1.80 13.84
C THR A 138 8.76 -2.36 13.38
N ASN A 139 8.71 -3.35 12.51
CA ASN A 139 9.89 -4.00 11.94
C ASN A 139 9.70 -4.24 10.45
N ASN A 140 10.65 -3.79 9.63
CA ASN A 140 10.72 -4.13 8.23
C ASN A 140 11.23 -5.57 8.12
N THR A 141 10.34 -6.51 7.81
CA THR A 141 10.67 -7.93 7.72
C THR A 141 10.71 -8.38 6.28
N TYR A 142 11.84 -8.92 5.85
CA TYR A 142 12.04 -9.43 4.50
C TYR A 142 12.34 -10.93 4.47
N TYR A 143 12.78 -11.52 5.59
CA TYR A 143 13.09 -12.94 5.72
C TYR A 143 12.82 -13.44 7.13
N LEU A 144 12.75 -14.76 7.31
CA LEU A 144 12.30 -15.36 8.56
C LEU A 144 13.37 -15.33 9.65
N ASN A 145 14.55 -15.88 9.36
CA ASN A 145 15.64 -15.99 10.34
C ASN A 145 16.79 -15.05 9.94
N LYS A 146 17.59 -14.63 10.90
CA LYS A 146 18.73 -13.73 10.67
C LYS A 146 19.74 -14.30 9.67
N GLU A 147 19.92 -15.60 9.68
CA GLU A 147 20.81 -16.35 8.79
C GLU A 147 20.35 -16.31 7.32
N ASP A 148 19.07 -16.06 7.06
CA ASP A 148 18.49 -16.00 5.70
C ASP A 148 18.88 -14.72 4.96
N ALA A 149 19.54 -13.76 5.62
CA ALA A 149 19.96 -12.48 5.04
C ALA A 149 20.78 -12.64 3.76
N ASN A 150 21.70 -13.62 3.73
CA ASN A 150 22.51 -13.89 2.54
C ASN A 150 21.70 -14.48 1.39
N ALA A 151 20.75 -15.36 1.68
CA ALA A 151 19.86 -15.93 0.66
C ALA A 151 18.97 -14.83 0.05
N HIS A 152 18.45 -13.94 0.89
CA HIS A 152 17.67 -12.78 0.45
C HIS A 152 18.51 -11.82 -0.43
N ASP A 153 19.76 -11.54 -0.06
CA ASP A 153 20.66 -10.71 -0.85
C ASP A 153 20.95 -11.31 -2.23
N ILE A 154 21.14 -12.62 -2.32
CA ILE A 154 21.28 -13.35 -3.60
C ILE A 154 20.01 -13.21 -4.43
N LEU A 155 18.83 -13.34 -3.81
CA LEU A 155 17.52 -13.18 -4.50
C LEU A 155 17.38 -11.77 -5.10
N LEU A 156 17.79 -10.73 -4.39
CA LEU A 156 17.81 -9.36 -4.91
C LEU A 156 18.76 -9.23 -6.11
N CYS A 157 19.94 -9.85 -6.05
CA CYS A 157 20.87 -9.88 -7.19
C CYS A 157 20.25 -10.56 -8.41
N VAL A 158 19.58 -11.70 -8.23
CA VAL A 158 18.88 -12.40 -9.33
C VAL A 158 17.79 -11.54 -9.93
N LYS A 159 16.99 -10.88 -9.08
CA LYS A 159 15.90 -9.98 -9.51
C LYS A 159 16.41 -8.83 -10.38
N ASP A 160 17.52 -8.21 -9.99
CA ASP A 160 18.04 -7.00 -10.64
C ASP A 160 19.11 -7.28 -11.70
N GLY A 161 19.50 -8.55 -11.91
CA GLY A 161 20.56 -8.96 -12.85
C GLY A 161 21.97 -8.53 -12.40
N GLU A 162 22.17 -8.35 -11.08
CA GLU A 162 23.40 -7.86 -10.48
C GLU A 162 24.24 -8.98 -9.88
N LYS A 163 25.49 -8.68 -9.60
CA LYS A 163 26.41 -9.60 -8.89
C LYS A 163 26.46 -9.23 -7.42
N GLN A 164 26.52 -10.24 -6.55
CA GLN A 164 26.67 -10.00 -5.11
C GLN A 164 27.92 -9.20 -4.75
N ALA A 165 29.00 -9.31 -5.54
CA ALA A 165 30.22 -8.53 -5.38
C ALA A 165 30.04 -7.02 -5.69
N THR A 166 28.97 -6.63 -6.41
CA THR A 166 28.67 -5.21 -6.62
C THR A 166 28.31 -4.56 -5.29
N PRO A 167 28.92 -3.42 -4.89
CA PRO A 167 28.64 -2.78 -3.61
C PRO A 167 27.17 -2.35 -3.49
N ILE A 168 26.61 -2.50 -2.29
CA ILE A 168 25.27 -1.99 -1.96
C ILE A 168 25.34 -0.47 -1.84
N GLY A 169 24.43 0.26 -2.51
CA GLY A 169 24.39 1.71 -2.49
C GLY A 169 23.45 2.31 -3.51
N ARG A 170 23.64 3.59 -3.82
CA ARG A 170 22.85 4.34 -4.79
C ARG A 170 23.70 4.89 -5.92
N GLY A 171 23.14 4.92 -7.13
CA GLY A 171 23.80 5.47 -8.30
C GLY A 171 24.59 4.44 -9.12
N ARG A 172 25.36 4.94 -10.11
CA ARG A 172 26.08 4.09 -11.05
C ARG A 172 27.18 3.29 -10.34
N GLY A 173 27.24 1.99 -10.56
CA GLY A 173 28.23 1.08 -9.96
C GLY A 173 27.83 0.52 -8.61
N TYR A 174 26.62 0.80 -8.16
CA TYR A 174 26.02 0.23 -6.95
C TYR A 174 24.78 -0.59 -7.29
N ARG A 175 24.45 -1.54 -6.43
CA ARG A 175 23.22 -2.32 -6.49
C ARG A 175 22.30 -2.05 -5.30
N TYR A 176 21.04 -2.39 -5.43
CA TYR A 176 20.13 -2.44 -4.30
C TYR A 176 20.47 -3.63 -3.38
N GLY A 177 20.33 -3.42 -2.08
CA GLY A 177 20.49 -4.43 -1.05
C GLY A 177 20.15 -3.86 0.32
N LEU A 178 19.90 -4.72 1.30
CA LEU A 178 19.68 -4.30 2.69
C LEU A 178 21.03 -4.00 3.35
N PRO A 179 21.13 -2.94 4.18
CA PRO A 179 22.41 -2.48 4.72
C PRO A 179 23.00 -3.43 5.76
N ASN A 180 22.21 -4.30 6.37
CA ASN A 180 22.62 -5.27 7.39
C ASN A 180 21.62 -6.43 7.51
N GLN A 181 21.78 -7.28 8.54
CA GLN A 181 20.98 -8.49 8.74
C GLN A 181 19.79 -8.30 9.70
N GLU A 182 19.43 -7.07 10.06
CA GLU A 182 18.39 -6.80 11.07
C GLU A 182 16.95 -6.86 10.51
N TYR A 183 16.76 -7.30 9.28
CA TYR A 183 15.47 -7.34 8.58
C TYR A 183 14.77 -8.71 8.67
N TYR A 184 15.09 -9.49 9.69
CA TYR A 184 14.44 -10.79 9.96
C TYR A 184 13.16 -10.59 10.79
N TYR A 185 12.33 -11.63 10.83
CA TYR A 185 11.11 -11.66 11.63
C TYR A 185 11.44 -11.78 13.12
N LYS A 186 11.51 -10.63 13.81
CA LYS A 186 11.80 -10.56 15.24
C LYS A 186 10.62 -11.03 16.06
N SER A 187 10.89 -11.82 17.11
CA SER A 187 9.89 -12.21 18.10
C SER A 187 9.40 -11.03 18.93
N GLY A 188 8.22 -11.15 19.55
CA GLY A 188 7.71 -10.13 20.46
C GLY A 188 8.65 -9.80 21.61
N GLU A 189 9.40 -10.79 22.13
CA GLU A 189 10.39 -10.57 23.20
C GLU A 189 11.63 -9.80 22.70
N GLU A 190 12.08 -10.07 21.48
CA GLU A 190 13.15 -9.30 20.85
C GLU A 190 12.72 -7.85 20.60
N MET A 191 11.48 -7.64 20.10
CA MET A 191 10.93 -6.30 19.91
C MET A 191 10.80 -5.54 21.24
N LYS A 192 10.30 -6.17 22.30
CA LYS A 192 10.23 -5.55 23.64
C LYS A 192 11.62 -5.15 24.18
N LYS A 193 12.64 -5.98 23.96
CA LYS A 193 14.02 -5.64 24.33
C LYS A 193 14.57 -4.49 23.50
N LEU A 194 14.31 -4.51 22.19
CA LEU A 194 14.79 -3.49 21.25
C LEU A 194 14.21 -2.10 21.55
N PHE A 195 12.97 -2.04 22.06
CA PHE A 195 12.26 -0.81 22.41
C PHE A 195 12.04 -0.66 23.93
N ALA A 196 12.93 -1.24 24.77
CA ALA A 196 12.80 -1.19 26.23
C ALA A 196 12.79 0.23 26.82
N ASP A 197 13.39 1.20 26.13
CA ASP A 197 13.39 2.63 26.45
C ASP A 197 12.10 3.36 26.02
N LEU A 198 11.27 2.73 25.18
CA LEU A 198 10.01 3.28 24.65
C LEU A 198 8.88 2.24 24.75
N PRO A 199 8.54 1.75 25.95
CA PRO A 199 7.57 0.67 26.13
C PRO A 199 6.18 1.00 25.58
N ASP A 200 5.77 2.27 25.61
CA ASP A 200 4.48 2.71 25.09
C ASP A 200 4.36 2.47 23.57
N ALA A 201 5.47 2.52 22.81
CA ALA A 201 5.44 2.22 21.39
C ALA A 201 5.09 0.75 21.09
N ILE A 202 5.38 -0.17 22.01
CA ILE A 202 4.96 -1.58 21.96
C ILE A 202 3.50 -1.73 22.43
N ILE A 203 3.12 -1.04 23.53
CA ILE A 203 1.77 -1.11 24.11
C ILE A 203 0.73 -0.57 23.12
N ASN A 204 1.03 0.52 22.42
CA ASN A 204 0.13 1.14 21.45
C ASN A 204 -0.22 0.22 20.24
N ILE A 205 0.57 -0.82 19.99
CA ILE A 205 0.23 -1.81 18.97
C ILE A 205 -1.10 -2.51 19.30
N GLN A 206 -1.36 -2.78 20.59
CA GLN A 206 -2.61 -3.40 21.02
C GLN A 206 -3.82 -2.50 20.69
N GLU A 207 -3.68 -1.18 20.79
CA GLU A 207 -4.74 -0.25 20.43
C GLU A 207 -5.13 -0.38 18.93
N ILE A 208 -4.14 -0.54 18.05
CA ILE A 208 -4.42 -0.79 16.62
C ILE A 208 -5.20 -2.08 16.44
N VAL A 209 -4.82 -3.14 17.16
CA VAL A 209 -5.53 -4.43 17.11
C VAL A 209 -6.97 -4.27 17.59
N ASP A 210 -7.19 -3.55 18.69
CA ASP A 210 -8.51 -3.34 19.31
C ASP A 210 -9.44 -2.46 18.45
N LYS A 211 -8.87 -1.59 17.61
CA LYS A 211 -9.63 -0.77 16.65
C LYS A 211 -10.10 -1.55 15.42
N VAL A 212 -9.59 -2.77 15.19
CA VAL A 212 -9.97 -3.57 14.03
C VAL A 212 -11.11 -4.50 14.38
N GLU A 213 -12.25 -4.34 13.71
CA GLU A 213 -13.39 -5.23 13.80
C GLU A 213 -13.09 -6.59 13.12
N ILE A 214 -13.72 -7.65 13.62
CA ILE A 214 -13.69 -8.95 12.94
C ILE A 214 -14.67 -8.93 11.78
N TYR A 215 -14.19 -9.11 10.56
CA TYR A 215 -15.02 -9.17 9.36
C TYR A 215 -14.55 -10.26 8.40
N SER A 216 -15.50 -10.77 7.59
CA SER A 216 -15.20 -11.76 6.57
C SER A 216 -15.05 -11.12 5.20
N LEU A 217 -13.98 -11.49 4.49
CA LEU A 217 -13.78 -11.20 3.06
C LEU A 217 -14.34 -12.29 2.15
N TYR A 218 -14.79 -13.40 2.74
CA TYR A 218 -15.43 -14.48 2.00
C TYR A 218 -16.74 -13.99 1.38
N ARG A 219 -16.96 -14.36 0.15
CA ARG A 219 -18.19 -14.13 -0.60
C ARG A 219 -18.37 -15.22 -1.65
N ASP A 220 -19.60 -15.40 -2.09
CA ASP A 220 -19.87 -16.25 -3.24
C ASP A 220 -19.18 -15.75 -4.51
N VAL A 221 -19.00 -16.64 -5.45
CA VAL A 221 -18.42 -16.31 -6.75
C VAL A 221 -19.30 -15.27 -7.44
N LEU A 222 -18.72 -14.09 -7.71
CA LEU A 222 -19.39 -13.06 -8.49
C LEU A 222 -19.04 -13.25 -9.97
N LEU A 223 -20.00 -13.72 -10.72
CA LEU A 223 -19.88 -13.70 -12.18
C LEU A 223 -20.18 -12.28 -12.67
N PRO A 224 -19.38 -11.72 -13.58
CA PRO A 224 -19.67 -10.42 -14.17
C PRO A 224 -21.03 -10.50 -14.89
N LYS A 225 -21.94 -9.58 -14.57
CA LYS A 225 -23.18 -9.41 -15.33
C LYS A 225 -22.90 -8.35 -16.40
N TYR A 226 -23.16 -8.71 -17.66
CA TYR A 226 -23.08 -7.79 -18.78
C TYR A 226 -24.46 -7.23 -19.07
N ASP A 227 -24.61 -5.92 -19.14
CA ASP A 227 -25.87 -5.28 -19.53
C ASP A 227 -26.05 -5.39 -21.04
N ILE A 228 -27.00 -6.22 -21.46
CA ILE A 228 -27.32 -6.42 -22.87
C ILE A 228 -28.33 -5.36 -23.35
N PRO A 229 -28.33 -4.97 -24.65
CA PRO A 229 -29.34 -4.08 -25.21
C PRO A 229 -30.75 -4.62 -25.02
N GLN A 230 -31.72 -3.72 -24.82
CA GLN A 230 -33.09 -4.06 -24.47
C GLN A 230 -33.76 -5.01 -25.47
N GLU A 231 -33.41 -4.95 -26.75
CA GLU A 231 -33.94 -5.83 -27.81
C GLU A 231 -33.54 -7.30 -27.63
N PHE A 232 -32.51 -7.59 -26.82
CA PHE A 232 -32.06 -8.96 -26.52
C PHE A 232 -32.55 -9.44 -25.15
N VAL A 233 -33.18 -8.58 -24.34
CA VAL A 233 -33.68 -8.96 -23.01
C VAL A 233 -34.84 -9.94 -23.15
N VAL A 234 -34.70 -11.10 -22.50
CA VAL A 234 -35.71 -12.15 -22.43
C VAL A 234 -36.28 -12.13 -21.01
N PRO A 235 -37.54 -11.70 -20.79
CA PRO A 235 -38.12 -11.58 -19.45
C PRO A 235 -38.11 -12.87 -18.63
N GLU A 236 -38.21 -14.02 -19.30
CA GLU A 236 -38.20 -15.35 -18.68
C GLU A 236 -36.85 -15.67 -18.04
N ASP A 237 -35.75 -15.07 -18.51
CA ASP A 237 -34.42 -15.28 -17.93
C ASP A 237 -34.31 -14.73 -16.50
N GLU A 238 -35.07 -13.68 -16.15
CA GLU A 238 -35.14 -13.18 -14.79
C GLU A 238 -35.90 -14.14 -13.87
N ALA A 239 -36.89 -14.82 -14.39
CA ALA A 239 -37.73 -15.73 -13.64
C ALA A 239 -37.13 -17.10 -13.38
N ASP A 240 -36.34 -17.63 -14.35
CA ASP A 240 -35.79 -18.99 -14.30
C ASP A 240 -34.27 -19.05 -14.22
N GLY A 241 -33.59 -17.89 -14.19
CA GLY A 241 -32.13 -17.80 -14.17
C GLY A 241 -31.47 -18.20 -15.49
N GLY A 242 -32.22 -18.14 -16.61
CA GLY A 242 -31.71 -18.41 -17.94
C GLY A 242 -30.73 -17.34 -18.46
N VAL A 243 -30.07 -17.63 -19.56
CA VAL A 243 -29.10 -16.74 -20.23
C VAL A 243 -29.38 -16.65 -21.75
N ARG A 244 -30.67 -16.74 -22.13
CA ARG A 244 -31.09 -16.75 -23.55
C ARG A 244 -30.77 -15.40 -24.18
N GLY A 245 -31.02 -14.32 -23.47
CA GLY A 245 -30.74 -12.96 -23.93
C GLY A 245 -29.25 -12.71 -24.17
N GLU A 246 -28.44 -13.05 -23.21
CA GLU A 246 -26.97 -12.93 -23.31
C GLU A 246 -26.42 -13.78 -24.46
N ASN A 247 -26.92 -15.01 -24.63
CA ASN A 247 -26.52 -15.89 -25.72
C ASN A 247 -26.92 -15.33 -27.09
N ALA A 248 -28.12 -14.77 -27.21
CA ALA A 248 -28.59 -14.13 -28.42
C ALA A 248 -27.73 -12.92 -28.80
N TYR A 249 -27.42 -12.08 -27.82
CA TYR A 249 -26.56 -10.93 -28.03
C TYR A 249 -25.12 -11.33 -28.37
N LEU A 250 -24.55 -12.32 -27.70
CA LEU A 250 -23.22 -12.85 -28.04
C LEU A 250 -23.17 -13.38 -29.48
N ARG A 251 -24.21 -14.12 -29.88
CA ARG A 251 -24.34 -14.60 -31.27
C ARG A 251 -24.40 -13.44 -32.27
N HIS A 252 -25.19 -12.41 -31.96
CA HIS A 252 -25.27 -11.19 -32.77
C HIS A 252 -23.90 -10.55 -32.97
N LEU A 253 -23.19 -10.28 -31.88
CA LEU A 253 -21.84 -9.68 -31.92
C LEU A 253 -20.84 -10.54 -32.68
N THR A 254 -20.94 -11.86 -32.54
CA THR A 254 -20.05 -12.81 -33.24
C THR A 254 -20.29 -12.73 -34.74
N MET A 255 -21.55 -12.74 -35.18
CA MET A 255 -21.90 -12.68 -36.61
C MET A 255 -21.53 -11.34 -37.22
N GLU A 256 -21.80 -10.23 -36.55
CA GLU A 256 -21.37 -8.89 -36.99
C GLU A 256 -19.83 -8.76 -37.05
N GLY A 257 -19.14 -9.31 -36.07
CA GLY A 257 -17.67 -9.38 -36.07
C GLY A 257 -17.13 -10.23 -37.23
N ALA A 258 -17.76 -11.35 -37.52
CA ALA A 258 -17.39 -12.24 -38.64
C ALA A 258 -17.59 -11.55 -40.00
N LYS A 259 -18.76 -10.92 -40.20
CA LYS A 259 -19.01 -10.14 -41.43
C LYS A 259 -17.97 -9.04 -41.65
N ARG A 260 -17.64 -8.30 -40.61
CA ARG A 260 -16.65 -7.21 -40.68
C ARG A 260 -15.24 -7.71 -41.00
N ARG A 261 -14.87 -8.91 -40.49
CA ARG A 261 -13.50 -9.46 -40.66
C ARG A 261 -13.31 -10.28 -41.94
N TYR A 262 -14.33 -11.01 -42.31
CA TYR A 262 -14.23 -12.03 -43.39
C TYR A 262 -15.10 -11.71 -44.59
N GLY A 263 -15.97 -10.70 -44.56
CA GLY A 263 -16.93 -10.38 -45.61
C GLY A 263 -18.12 -11.33 -45.62
N GLU A 264 -18.28 -12.16 -46.67
CA GLU A 264 -19.33 -13.17 -46.69
C GLU A 264 -19.02 -14.33 -45.73
N ILE A 265 -20.02 -14.71 -44.95
CA ILE A 265 -19.96 -15.89 -44.08
C ILE A 265 -20.50 -17.06 -44.91
N THR A 266 -19.65 -18.00 -45.24
CA THR A 266 -20.03 -19.27 -45.88
C THR A 266 -20.51 -20.27 -44.82
N GLU A 267 -21.43 -21.19 -45.21
CA GLU A 267 -21.91 -22.26 -44.35
C GLU A 267 -20.79 -23.16 -43.82
#